data_e3a9b777e76deff2627f49ffe1a4be48
#
_entry.id   e3a9b777e76deff2627f49ffe1a4be48
#
_cell.length_a   1.000
_cell.length_b   1.000
_cell.length_c   1.000
_cell.angle_alpha   90.00
_cell.angle_beta   90.00
_cell.angle_gamma   90.00
#
_symmetry.space_group_name_H-M   'P 1'
#
loop_
_entity.id
_entity.type
_entity.pdbx_description
1 polymer ?
#
loop_
_entity_poly.entity_id
_entity_poly.type
_entity_poly.pdbx_seq_one_letter_code
_entity_poly.pdbx_strand_id
1 'polypeptide(L)'
;MNRTKTRRRGFGISWGIGLGLFVALIGCMAFDILQREGGFGKSDDVLVMGTNAGFKPFEYKQGNEIVGFDVDLAKEIARSMNKELRIEDMSFDGLLPALESGQIDMAVAGMSVTPERAKNALFSEPYYSASQRIIVKKGSPIRNRYQLTGKKIGVQLGTTGDTLAGKIAGAKVSQFPTAPSVLTELNAGGVEAVILDDAPAAQYTAGFPDLEILPGELSSEHYAIAIKNNNHDLLEKINRVLAEMKKDGRYDNLIRKHFGAAALESMKKKELES
;
A
#
# COMPACT_ATOMS: atom_id res chain seq x y z
N MET A 1 71.64 -54.00 51.47
CA MET A 1 70.40 -53.34 51.85
C MET A 1 70.20 -52.19 50.88
N ASN A 2 69.55 -52.42 49.73
CA ASN A 2 69.34 -51.41 48.70
C ASN A 2 67.87 -51.45 48.27
N ARG A 3 67.13 -50.37 48.56
CA ARG A 3 65.73 -50.21 48.11
C ARG A 3 65.73 -49.47 46.81
N THR A 4 65.29 -50.12 45.75
CA THR A 4 65.03 -49.57 44.45
C THR A 4 63.65 -48.84 44.46
N LYS A 5 63.67 -47.55 44.14
CA LYS A 5 62.45 -46.74 43.90
C LYS A 5 62.03 -46.87 42.46
N THR A 6 60.91 -47.50 42.20
CA THR A 6 60.21 -47.52 40.89
C THR A 6 59.41 -46.24 40.66
N ARG A 7 59.76 -45.52 39.63
CA ARG A 7 59.12 -44.27 39.15
C ARG A 7 57.95 -44.64 38.19
N ARG A 8 56.73 -44.47 38.67
CA ARG A 8 55.51 -44.57 37.77
C ARG A 8 55.40 -43.28 37.02
N ARG A 9 55.46 -43.34 35.66
CA ARG A 9 55.04 -42.27 34.70
C ARG A 9 53.53 -42.30 34.58
N GLY A 10 52.86 -41.25 35.06
CA GLY A 10 51.46 -41.04 34.82
C GLY A 10 51.24 -40.49 33.39
N PHE A 11 50.43 -41.20 32.62
CA PHE A 11 49.96 -40.76 31.32
C PHE A 11 48.71 -39.84 31.52
N GLY A 12 48.93 -38.53 31.53
CA GLY A 12 47.86 -37.55 31.59
C GLY A 12 47.37 -37.30 30.15
N ILE A 13 46.29 -37.97 29.74
CA ILE A 13 45.62 -37.67 28.47
C ILE A 13 44.81 -36.39 28.70
N SER A 14 45.13 -35.33 27.95
CA SER A 14 44.45 -34.05 28.02
C SER A 14 43.05 -34.16 27.35
N TRP A 15 42.03 -34.34 28.15
CA TRP A 15 40.63 -34.34 27.74
C TRP A 15 40.07 -32.91 27.50
N GLY A 16 40.88 -31.89 27.74
CA GLY A 16 40.44 -30.49 27.65
C GLY A 16 40.34 -29.94 26.24
N ILE A 17 41.11 -30.46 25.28
CA ILE A 17 41.16 -29.87 23.91
C ILE A 17 40.01 -30.39 23.04
N GLY A 18 39.55 -31.63 23.23
CA GLY A 18 38.44 -32.21 22.48
C GLY A 18 37.06 -31.58 22.81
N LEU A 19 36.85 -31.22 24.11
CA LEU A 19 35.58 -30.62 24.54
C LEU A 19 35.42 -29.19 24.04
N GLY A 20 36.49 -28.42 23.98
CA GLY A 20 36.48 -27.03 23.48
C GLY A 20 36.15 -26.93 21.97
N LEU A 21 36.71 -27.84 21.15
CA LEU A 21 36.43 -27.90 19.72
C LEU A 21 35.00 -28.39 19.41
N PHE A 22 34.45 -29.30 20.22
CA PHE A 22 33.08 -29.78 20.04
C PHE A 22 32.03 -28.71 20.41
N VAL A 23 32.27 -27.93 21.48
CA VAL A 23 31.40 -26.81 21.87
C VAL A 23 31.47 -25.66 20.85
N ALA A 24 32.63 -25.37 20.26
CA ALA A 24 32.80 -24.37 19.22
C ALA A 24 32.08 -24.77 17.91
N LEU A 25 32.14 -26.04 17.52
CA LEU A 25 31.42 -26.56 16.33
C LEU A 25 29.90 -26.54 16.52
N ILE A 26 29.39 -26.90 17.71
CA ILE A 26 27.95 -26.79 18.01
C ILE A 26 27.52 -25.33 18.07
N GLY A 27 28.34 -24.44 18.62
CA GLY A 27 28.08 -22.99 18.64
C GLY A 27 28.03 -22.38 17.25
N CYS A 28 28.92 -22.76 16.34
CA CYS A 28 28.91 -22.33 14.95
C CYS A 28 27.69 -22.88 14.17
N MET A 29 27.36 -24.17 14.35
CA MET A 29 26.16 -24.74 13.74
C MET A 29 24.84 -24.14 14.28
N ALA A 30 24.78 -23.90 15.61
CA ALA A 30 23.61 -23.22 16.20
C ALA A 30 23.52 -21.75 15.76
N PHE A 31 24.64 -21.07 15.58
CA PHE A 31 24.69 -19.71 15.07
C PHE A 31 24.26 -19.64 13.58
N ASP A 32 24.69 -20.58 12.74
CA ASP A 32 24.24 -20.69 11.34
C ASP A 32 22.75 -21.06 11.23
N ILE A 33 22.23 -21.91 12.13
CA ILE A 33 20.80 -22.23 12.18
C ILE A 33 19.99 -21.02 12.65
N LEU A 34 20.44 -20.31 13.68
CA LEU A 34 19.81 -19.07 14.16
C LEU A 34 19.90 -17.92 13.13
N GLN A 35 20.95 -17.83 12.33
CA GLN A 35 21.05 -16.91 11.20
C GLN A 35 20.12 -17.30 10.06
N ARG A 36 19.86 -18.60 9.85
CA ARG A 36 18.90 -19.08 8.84
C ARG A 36 17.43 -18.90 9.27
N GLU A 37 17.14 -18.96 10.57
CA GLU A 37 15.77 -18.75 11.10
C GLU A 37 15.50 -17.30 11.53
N GLY A 38 16.53 -16.45 11.72
CA GLY A 38 16.42 -15.06 12.17
C GLY A 38 16.60 -14.00 11.09
N GLY A 39 16.90 -14.40 9.86
CA GLY A 39 16.84 -13.50 8.73
C GLY A 39 15.38 -13.31 8.33
N PHE A 40 14.82 -12.11 8.47
CA PHE A 40 13.66 -11.64 7.73
C PHE A 40 13.98 -11.59 6.21
N GLY A 41 14.47 -12.70 5.65
CA GLY A 41 14.57 -12.90 4.23
C GLY A 41 13.15 -13.09 3.71
N LYS A 42 12.67 -12.17 2.88
CA LYS A 42 11.48 -12.42 2.07
C LYS A 42 11.68 -13.77 1.38
N SER A 43 10.81 -14.75 1.65
CA SER A 43 10.76 -15.96 0.85
C SER A 43 10.48 -15.56 -0.58
N ASP A 44 11.23 -16.11 -1.54
CA ASP A 44 10.97 -15.86 -2.97
C ASP A 44 9.55 -16.23 -3.39
N ASP A 45 8.84 -17.00 -2.56
CA ASP A 45 7.46 -17.44 -2.78
C ASP A 45 6.41 -16.44 -2.30
N VAL A 46 6.79 -15.33 -1.63
CA VAL A 46 5.87 -14.32 -1.11
C VAL A 46 6.00 -13.01 -1.89
N LEU A 47 4.86 -12.43 -2.25
CA LEU A 47 4.75 -11.08 -2.79
C LEU A 47 4.11 -10.16 -1.73
N VAL A 48 4.83 -9.14 -1.29
CA VAL A 48 4.37 -8.25 -0.22
C VAL A 48 3.75 -6.99 -0.81
N MET A 49 2.44 -6.83 -0.59
CA MET A 49 1.68 -5.64 -0.95
C MET A 49 1.60 -4.67 0.24
N GLY A 50 2.01 -3.42 0.05
CA GLY A 50 1.67 -2.32 0.95
C GLY A 50 0.38 -1.64 0.52
N THR A 51 -0.45 -1.27 1.50
CA THR A 51 -1.72 -0.55 1.26
C THR A 51 -2.08 0.31 2.46
N ASN A 52 -3.11 1.18 2.31
CA ASN A 52 -3.72 1.91 3.43
C ASN A 52 -5.21 1.58 3.50
N ALA A 53 -5.57 0.61 4.35
CA ALA A 53 -6.89 -0.02 4.39
C ALA A 53 -8.00 0.87 4.98
N GLY A 54 -8.20 2.03 4.36
CA GLY A 54 -9.22 3.03 4.67
C GLY A 54 -9.75 3.72 3.41
N PHE A 55 -9.70 3.07 2.22
CA PHE A 55 -9.98 3.69 0.92
C PHE A 55 -10.98 2.88 0.09
N LYS A 56 -12.21 2.71 0.63
CA LYS A 56 -13.29 1.95 0.00
C LYS A 56 -13.72 2.60 -1.35
N PRO A 57 -13.92 1.81 -2.44
CA PRO A 57 -13.99 0.35 -2.52
C PRO A 57 -12.67 -0.35 -2.87
N PHE A 58 -11.54 0.35 -2.91
CA PHE A 58 -10.24 -0.18 -3.35
C PHE A 58 -9.60 -1.06 -2.29
N GLU A 59 -9.38 -0.55 -1.07
CA GLU A 59 -8.83 -1.30 0.06
C GLU A 59 -9.43 -0.80 1.38
N TYR A 60 -10.01 -1.72 2.14
CA TYR A 60 -10.65 -1.39 3.42
C TYR A 60 -10.76 -2.62 4.32
N LYS A 61 -10.90 -2.35 5.62
CA LYS A 61 -11.11 -3.41 6.61
C LYS A 61 -12.57 -3.87 6.60
N GLN A 62 -12.75 -5.20 6.55
CA GLN A 62 -14.02 -5.88 6.75
C GLN A 62 -13.82 -6.96 7.83
N GLY A 63 -14.22 -6.66 9.07
CA GLY A 63 -13.80 -7.46 10.22
C GLY A 63 -12.28 -7.43 10.39
N ASN A 64 -11.65 -8.59 10.44
CA ASN A 64 -10.20 -8.72 10.56
C ASN A 64 -9.46 -8.81 9.21
N GLU A 65 -10.19 -8.79 8.11
CA GLU A 65 -9.60 -8.91 6.78
C GLU A 65 -9.49 -7.56 6.06
N ILE A 66 -8.48 -7.42 5.22
CA ILE A 66 -8.38 -6.32 4.26
C ILE A 66 -8.91 -6.84 2.94
N VAL A 67 -9.90 -6.12 2.39
CA VAL A 67 -10.63 -6.49 1.18
C VAL A 67 -10.78 -5.27 0.27
N GLY A 68 -11.19 -5.49 -0.98
CA GLY A 68 -11.45 -4.44 -1.94
C GLY A 68 -10.89 -4.76 -3.32
N PHE A 69 -11.06 -3.83 -4.24
CA PHE A 69 -10.64 -3.97 -5.63
C PHE A 69 -9.11 -4.17 -5.73
N ASP A 70 -8.33 -3.33 -5.06
CA ASP A 70 -6.87 -3.36 -5.06
C ASP A 70 -6.33 -4.66 -4.47
N VAL A 71 -7.00 -5.15 -3.42
CA VAL A 71 -6.65 -6.43 -2.80
C VAL A 71 -6.89 -7.60 -3.75
N ASP A 72 -8.05 -7.61 -4.43
CA ASP A 72 -8.37 -8.69 -5.37
C ASP A 72 -7.48 -8.62 -6.62
N LEU A 73 -7.14 -7.40 -7.09
CA LEU A 73 -6.17 -7.19 -8.16
C LEU A 73 -4.79 -7.75 -7.77
N ALA A 74 -4.32 -7.44 -6.57
CA ALA A 74 -3.05 -7.94 -6.05
C ALA A 74 -3.04 -9.47 -5.89
N LYS A 75 -4.17 -10.08 -5.49
CA LYS A 75 -4.33 -11.55 -5.44
C LYS A 75 -4.19 -12.20 -6.81
N GLU A 76 -4.78 -11.60 -7.86
CA GLU A 76 -4.63 -12.11 -9.23
C GLU A 76 -3.17 -12.00 -9.71
N ILE A 77 -2.49 -10.90 -9.39
CA ILE A 77 -1.07 -10.69 -9.71
C ILE A 77 -0.20 -11.76 -9.02
N ALA A 78 -0.36 -11.93 -7.70
CA ALA A 78 0.41 -12.92 -6.94
C ALA A 78 0.17 -14.35 -7.46
N ARG A 79 -1.10 -14.71 -7.71
CA ARG A 79 -1.49 -16.03 -8.27
C ARG A 79 -0.82 -16.29 -9.64
N SER A 80 -0.79 -15.28 -10.52
CA SER A 80 -0.17 -15.40 -11.83
C SER A 80 1.36 -15.61 -11.77
N MET A 81 1.96 -15.25 -10.64
CA MET A 81 3.39 -15.45 -10.37
C MET A 81 3.67 -16.69 -9.50
N ASN A 82 2.65 -17.50 -9.16
CA ASN A 82 2.72 -18.60 -8.20
C ASN A 82 3.29 -18.18 -6.85
N LYS A 83 2.90 -16.98 -6.36
CA LYS A 83 3.34 -16.43 -5.07
C LYS A 83 2.17 -16.32 -4.10
N GLU A 84 2.48 -16.43 -2.80
CA GLU A 84 1.56 -16.04 -1.73
C GLU A 84 1.51 -14.52 -1.63
N LEU A 85 0.31 -13.93 -1.48
CA LEU A 85 0.16 -12.50 -1.21
C LEU A 85 0.17 -12.23 0.29
N ARG A 86 1.11 -11.41 0.76
CA ARG A 86 1.09 -10.83 2.10
C ARG A 86 0.74 -9.36 2.00
N ILE A 87 -0.21 -8.90 2.82
CA ILE A 87 -0.70 -7.52 2.82
C ILE A 87 -0.24 -6.82 4.09
N GLU A 88 0.43 -5.68 3.92
CA GLU A 88 0.91 -4.81 4.99
C GLU A 88 0.09 -3.50 4.97
N ASP A 89 -0.70 -3.29 6.04
CA ASP A 89 -1.49 -2.06 6.24
C ASP A 89 -0.63 -1.00 6.92
N MET A 90 -0.44 0.13 6.26
CA MET A 90 0.38 1.23 6.77
C MET A 90 -0.18 2.59 6.33
N SER A 91 0.38 3.68 6.84
CA SER A 91 0.01 5.02 6.39
C SER A 91 0.34 5.22 4.90
N PHE A 92 -0.51 5.96 4.17
CA PHE A 92 -0.35 6.16 2.73
C PHE A 92 0.98 6.82 2.37
N ASP A 93 1.38 7.84 3.13
CA ASP A 93 2.66 8.55 2.98
C ASP A 93 3.88 7.66 3.29
N GLY A 94 3.70 6.56 4.03
CA GLY A 94 4.72 5.55 4.32
C GLY A 94 4.96 4.54 3.20
N LEU A 95 4.08 4.42 2.20
CA LEU A 95 4.15 3.38 1.17
C LEU A 95 5.39 3.48 0.28
N LEU A 96 5.72 4.66 -0.24
CA LEU A 96 6.91 4.85 -1.08
C LEU A 96 8.23 4.63 -0.31
N PRO A 97 8.41 5.15 0.92
CA PRO A 97 9.53 4.78 1.78
C PRO A 97 9.65 3.26 2.04
N ALA A 98 8.53 2.57 2.24
CA ALA A 98 8.51 1.12 2.45
C ALA A 98 8.93 0.33 1.19
N LEU A 99 8.57 0.83 -0.01
CA LEU A 99 9.07 0.31 -1.28
C LEU A 99 10.59 0.50 -1.41
N GLU A 100 11.08 1.69 -1.13
CA GLU A 100 12.50 2.04 -1.24
C GLU A 100 13.36 1.17 -0.31
N SER A 101 12.92 0.99 0.95
CA SER A 101 13.59 0.11 1.91
C SER A 101 13.49 -1.37 1.59
N GLY A 102 12.55 -1.78 0.73
CA GLY A 102 12.27 -3.16 0.40
C GLY A 102 11.41 -3.88 1.45
N GLN A 103 10.74 -3.16 2.35
CA GLN A 103 9.77 -3.72 3.28
C GLN A 103 8.57 -4.32 2.53
N ILE A 104 8.12 -3.66 1.46
CA ILE A 104 7.09 -4.13 0.54
C ILE A 104 7.66 -4.29 -0.88
N ASP A 105 7.03 -5.11 -1.73
CA ASP A 105 7.42 -5.32 -3.12
C ASP A 105 6.65 -4.42 -4.07
N MET A 106 5.39 -4.16 -3.74
CA MET A 106 4.51 -3.29 -4.50
C MET A 106 3.59 -2.52 -3.56
N ALA A 107 3.21 -1.30 -3.94
CA ALA A 107 2.14 -0.54 -3.30
C ALA A 107 0.92 -0.53 -4.23
N VAL A 108 -0.22 -1.07 -3.74
CA VAL A 108 -1.52 -1.06 -4.42
C VAL A 108 -2.50 -0.41 -3.46
N ALA A 109 -2.82 0.86 -3.70
CA ALA A 109 -3.46 1.73 -2.69
C ALA A 109 -4.16 2.94 -3.33
N GLY A 110 -4.86 2.76 -4.46
CA GLY A 110 -5.45 3.90 -5.18
C GLY A 110 -4.41 4.99 -5.48
N MET A 111 -3.17 4.61 -5.76
CA MET A 111 -2.07 5.56 -5.86
C MET A 111 -1.98 6.17 -7.26
N SER A 112 -2.25 7.48 -7.36
CA SER A 112 -2.11 8.23 -8.60
C SER A 112 -0.65 8.37 -9.02
N VAL A 113 -0.37 8.20 -10.30
CA VAL A 113 0.93 8.51 -10.90
C VAL A 113 1.14 10.02 -10.89
N THR A 114 2.25 10.48 -10.32
CA THR A 114 2.67 11.89 -10.40
C THR A 114 4.15 11.98 -10.77
N PRO A 115 4.59 13.10 -11.39
CA PRO A 115 6.01 13.30 -11.69
C PRO A 115 6.92 13.22 -10.47
N GLU A 116 6.44 13.65 -9.30
CA GLU A 116 7.19 13.60 -8.05
C GLU A 116 7.38 12.16 -7.57
N ARG A 117 6.31 11.35 -7.59
CA ARG A 117 6.36 9.94 -7.19
C ARG A 117 7.20 9.10 -8.16
N ALA A 118 7.10 9.38 -9.47
CA ALA A 118 7.84 8.69 -10.52
C ALA A 118 9.37 8.92 -10.46
N LYS A 119 9.87 9.86 -9.67
CA LYS A 119 11.30 10.01 -9.39
C LYS A 119 11.84 8.89 -8.48
N ASN A 120 10.97 8.34 -7.62
CA ASN A 120 11.36 7.44 -6.54
C ASN A 120 10.77 6.02 -6.67
N ALA A 121 9.85 5.80 -7.62
CA ALA A 121 9.24 4.49 -7.87
C ALA A 121 8.93 4.32 -9.36
N LEU A 122 8.95 3.06 -9.82
CA LEU A 122 8.35 2.65 -11.09
C LEU A 122 6.83 2.50 -10.90
N PHE A 123 6.07 2.75 -11.96
CA PHE A 123 4.63 2.57 -11.96
C PHE A 123 4.21 1.62 -13.08
N SER A 124 3.26 0.76 -12.78
CA SER A 124 2.63 -0.09 -13.78
C SER A 124 1.83 0.74 -14.80
N GLU A 125 1.35 0.08 -15.86
CA GLU A 125 0.23 0.60 -16.64
C GLU A 125 -0.95 0.93 -15.71
N PRO A 126 -1.69 2.03 -16.00
CA PRO A 126 -2.83 2.41 -15.19
C PRO A 126 -3.91 1.32 -15.14
N TYR A 127 -4.45 1.12 -13.92
CA TYR A 127 -5.55 0.18 -13.74
C TYR A 127 -6.89 0.87 -13.45
N TYR A 128 -6.91 2.14 -13.05
CA TYR A 128 -8.15 2.87 -12.78
C TYR A 128 -7.97 4.37 -13.08
N SER A 129 -9.04 5.04 -13.55
CA SER A 129 -9.08 6.50 -13.71
C SER A 129 -9.94 7.10 -12.63
N ALA A 130 -9.43 8.12 -11.95
CA ALA A 130 -10.07 8.80 -10.85
C ALA A 130 -10.06 10.33 -11.05
N SER A 131 -10.80 11.03 -10.22
CA SER A 131 -10.80 12.50 -10.15
C SER A 131 -10.93 12.98 -8.72
N GLN A 132 -10.28 14.10 -8.38
CA GLN A 132 -10.46 14.74 -7.08
C GLN A 132 -11.77 15.52 -7.04
N ARG A 133 -12.52 15.36 -5.95
CA ARG A 133 -13.83 15.99 -5.72
C ARG A 133 -13.81 16.82 -4.44
N ILE A 134 -14.70 17.79 -4.38
CA ILE A 134 -14.94 18.58 -3.18
C ILE A 134 -16.16 18.01 -2.47
N ILE A 135 -16.02 17.75 -1.17
CA ILE A 135 -17.10 17.32 -0.28
C ILE A 135 -17.31 18.42 0.75
N VAL A 136 -18.56 18.79 1.00
CA VAL A 136 -18.95 19.80 1.99
C VAL A 136 -20.16 19.34 2.79
N LYS A 137 -20.48 20.03 3.88
CA LYS A 137 -21.79 19.87 4.54
C LYS A 137 -22.89 20.45 3.66
N LYS A 138 -24.06 19.81 3.62
CA LYS A 138 -25.27 20.36 2.97
C LYS A 138 -25.57 21.74 3.53
N GLY A 139 -25.87 22.68 2.67
CA GLY A 139 -26.08 24.07 3.06
C GLY A 139 -24.79 24.90 3.24
N SER A 140 -23.60 24.32 3.02
CA SER A 140 -22.35 25.08 3.00
C SER A 140 -22.41 26.23 1.99
N PRO A 141 -21.78 27.38 2.26
CA PRO A 141 -21.64 28.46 1.28
C PRO A 141 -20.67 28.10 0.14
N ILE A 142 -19.84 27.06 0.32
CA ILE A 142 -18.91 26.58 -0.73
C ILE A 142 -19.70 25.80 -1.78
N ARG A 143 -19.60 26.21 -3.05
CA ARG A 143 -20.30 25.61 -4.20
C ARG A 143 -19.35 25.17 -5.32
N ASN A 144 -18.09 25.63 -5.30
CA ASN A 144 -17.11 25.34 -6.33
C ASN A 144 -15.68 25.57 -5.80
N ARG A 145 -14.68 25.18 -6.63
CA ARG A 145 -13.25 25.28 -6.32
C ARG A 145 -12.77 26.69 -5.94
N TYR A 146 -13.34 27.73 -6.52
CA TYR A 146 -12.88 29.10 -6.28
C TYR A 146 -13.22 29.60 -4.87
N GLN A 147 -14.23 29.02 -4.24
CA GLN A 147 -14.65 29.35 -2.87
C GLN A 147 -13.88 28.61 -1.77
N LEU A 148 -12.89 27.79 -2.15
CA LEU A 148 -11.98 27.12 -1.20
C LEU A 148 -10.89 28.07 -0.66
N THR A 149 -10.68 29.24 -1.30
CA THR A 149 -9.70 30.26 -0.86
C THR A 149 -9.94 30.65 0.60
N GLY A 150 -8.89 30.54 1.43
CA GLY A 150 -8.93 30.87 2.86
C GLY A 150 -9.69 29.87 3.75
N LYS A 151 -10.21 28.78 3.20
CA LYS A 151 -11.02 27.79 3.92
C LYS A 151 -10.19 26.77 4.67
N LYS A 152 -10.80 26.15 5.71
CA LYS A 152 -10.24 24.97 6.36
C LYS A 152 -10.57 23.74 5.52
N ILE A 153 -9.55 23.09 4.97
CA ILE A 153 -9.69 21.96 4.07
C ILE A 153 -9.07 20.72 4.72
N GLY A 154 -9.86 19.66 4.83
CA GLY A 154 -9.39 18.35 5.27
C GLY A 154 -8.94 17.51 4.07
N VAL A 155 -7.83 16.79 4.25
CA VAL A 155 -7.27 15.88 3.24
C VAL A 155 -6.63 14.67 3.91
N GLN A 156 -6.44 13.59 3.17
CA GLN A 156 -5.59 12.52 3.61
C GLN A 156 -4.13 12.87 3.33
N LEU A 157 -3.26 12.68 4.33
CA LEU A 157 -1.84 12.99 4.28
C LEU A 157 -1.13 12.28 3.09
N GLY A 158 -0.33 13.03 2.35
CA GLY A 158 0.52 12.54 1.27
C GLY A 158 -0.21 12.20 -0.04
N THR A 159 -1.53 12.47 -0.14
CA THR A 159 -2.32 12.23 -1.35
C THR A 159 -2.20 13.39 -2.35
N THR A 160 -2.72 13.17 -3.56
CA THR A 160 -2.88 14.25 -4.56
C THR A 160 -3.87 15.30 -4.09
N GLY A 161 -4.90 14.92 -3.32
CA GLY A 161 -5.80 15.85 -2.65
C GLY A 161 -5.10 16.79 -1.68
N ASP A 162 -4.13 16.30 -0.91
CA ASP A 162 -3.26 17.10 -0.03
C ASP A 162 -2.42 18.09 -0.84
N THR A 163 -1.79 17.62 -1.91
CA THR A 163 -1.01 18.47 -2.83
C THR A 163 -1.88 19.56 -3.48
N LEU A 164 -3.10 19.25 -3.87
CA LEU A 164 -4.05 20.22 -4.45
C LEU A 164 -4.49 21.26 -3.40
N ALA A 165 -4.85 20.82 -2.21
CA ALA A 165 -5.25 21.70 -1.11
C ALA A 165 -4.14 22.70 -0.75
N GLY A 166 -2.89 22.24 -0.71
CA GLY A 166 -1.72 23.08 -0.42
C GLY A 166 -1.47 24.18 -1.46
N LYS A 167 -2.00 24.04 -2.68
CA LYS A 167 -1.91 25.05 -3.75
C LYS A 167 -3.04 26.08 -3.72
N ILE A 168 -4.05 25.92 -2.87
CA ILE A 168 -5.18 26.82 -2.77
C ILE A 168 -4.77 28.04 -1.90
N ALA A 169 -4.92 29.22 -2.44
CA ALA A 169 -4.49 30.46 -1.78
C ALA A 169 -5.16 30.63 -0.40
N GLY A 170 -4.34 30.77 0.64
CA GLY A 170 -4.80 30.99 2.02
C GLY A 170 -5.55 29.83 2.67
N ALA A 171 -5.63 28.66 2.02
CA ALA A 171 -6.25 27.48 2.61
C ALA A 171 -5.51 27.05 3.89
N LYS A 172 -6.28 26.63 4.89
CA LYS A 172 -5.77 26.02 6.12
C LYS A 172 -5.96 24.53 6.00
N VAL A 173 -4.92 23.83 5.55
CA VAL A 173 -4.97 22.39 5.31
C VAL A 173 -4.81 21.62 6.60
N SER A 174 -5.74 20.71 6.88
CA SER A 174 -5.69 19.74 7.98
C SER A 174 -5.51 18.34 7.38
N GLN A 175 -4.41 17.68 7.74
CA GLN A 175 -4.04 16.37 7.24
C GLN A 175 -4.48 15.27 8.20
N PHE A 176 -5.00 14.17 7.65
CA PHE A 176 -5.52 13.03 8.41
C PHE A 176 -4.93 11.72 7.88
N PRO A 177 -4.86 10.66 8.70
CA PRO A 177 -4.25 9.41 8.29
C PRO A 177 -5.10 8.59 7.30
N THR A 178 -6.43 8.77 7.28
CA THR A 178 -7.35 8.00 6.44
C THR A 178 -8.52 8.84 5.91
N ALA A 179 -9.11 8.46 4.79
CA ALA A 179 -10.29 9.11 4.24
C ALA A 179 -11.51 9.13 5.20
N PRO A 180 -11.85 8.06 5.95
CA PRO A 180 -12.91 8.11 6.94
C PRO A 180 -12.69 9.15 8.04
N SER A 181 -11.45 9.33 8.51
CA SER A 181 -11.15 10.33 9.56
C SER A 181 -11.34 11.75 9.07
N VAL A 182 -10.98 12.03 7.81
CA VAL A 182 -11.22 13.34 7.17
C VAL A 182 -12.72 13.66 7.12
N LEU A 183 -13.55 12.69 6.69
CA LEU A 183 -15.00 12.90 6.58
C LEU A 183 -15.69 13.01 7.94
N THR A 184 -15.20 12.31 8.95
CA THR A 184 -15.65 12.47 10.33
C THR A 184 -15.41 13.90 10.82
N GLU A 185 -14.23 14.45 10.53
CA GLU A 185 -13.90 15.84 10.89
C GLU A 185 -14.76 16.86 10.14
N LEU A 186 -15.03 16.63 8.84
CA LEU A 186 -15.96 17.47 8.08
C LEU A 186 -17.38 17.43 8.70
N ASN A 187 -17.85 16.24 9.02
CA ASN A 187 -19.18 16.06 9.63
C ASN A 187 -19.26 16.72 11.02
N ALA A 188 -18.19 16.72 11.80
CA ALA A 188 -18.10 17.43 13.08
C ALA A 188 -17.98 18.95 12.91
N GLY A 189 -17.61 19.46 11.74
CA GLY A 189 -17.41 20.89 11.45
C GLY A 189 -16.03 21.43 11.80
N GLY A 190 -15.04 20.55 12.03
CA GLY A 190 -13.66 20.94 12.26
C GLY A 190 -12.97 21.46 10.99
N VAL A 191 -13.40 20.97 9.82
CA VAL A 191 -13.05 21.50 8.49
C VAL A 191 -14.30 21.93 7.74
N GLU A 192 -14.14 22.82 6.73
CA GLU A 192 -15.25 23.39 5.93
C GLU A 192 -15.47 22.65 4.62
N ALA A 193 -14.43 21.99 4.12
CA ALA A 193 -14.45 21.17 2.92
C ALA A 193 -13.44 20.02 3.03
N VAL A 194 -13.66 18.97 2.23
CA VAL A 194 -12.72 17.86 2.05
C VAL A 194 -12.42 17.74 0.56
N ILE A 195 -11.16 17.45 0.22
CA ILE A 195 -10.76 17.02 -1.12
C ILE A 195 -10.44 15.54 -1.04
N LEU A 196 -11.15 14.75 -1.87
CA LEU A 196 -11.06 13.28 -1.89
C LEU A 196 -11.41 12.76 -3.27
N ASP A 197 -10.88 11.61 -3.63
CA ASP A 197 -11.16 10.92 -4.89
C ASP A 197 -12.64 10.54 -5.01
N ASP A 198 -13.14 10.53 -6.25
CA ASP A 198 -14.56 10.42 -6.59
C ASP A 198 -15.22 9.12 -6.09
N ALA A 199 -14.58 7.97 -6.30
CA ALA A 199 -15.16 6.69 -5.88
C ALA A 199 -15.20 6.54 -4.35
N PRO A 200 -14.13 6.81 -3.57
CA PRO A 200 -14.19 6.89 -2.11
C PRO A 200 -15.15 7.95 -1.60
N ALA A 201 -15.19 9.12 -2.23
CA ALA A 201 -16.15 10.16 -1.86
C ALA A 201 -17.59 9.64 -1.94
N ALA A 202 -17.98 8.99 -3.05
CA ALA A 202 -19.30 8.41 -3.24
C ALA A 202 -19.61 7.32 -2.20
N GLN A 203 -18.65 6.43 -1.93
CA GLN A 203 -18.83 5.33 -0.99
C GLN A 203 -19.02 5.81 0.45
N TYR A 204 -18.21 6.77 0.89
CA TYR A 204 -18.25 7.23 2.28
C TYR A 204 -19.36 8.24 2.54
N THR A 205 -19.65 9.17 1.62
CA THR A 205 -20.74 10.13 1.82
C THR A 205 -22.12 9.47 1.91
N ALA A 206 -22.29 8.27 1.33
CA ALA A 206 -23.51 7.47 1.52
C ALA A 206 -23.82 7.18 3.00
N GLY A 207 -22.81 7.13 3.87
CA GLY A 207 -22.94 6.96 5.32
C GLY A 207 -23.10 8.26 6.11
N PHE A 208 -23.03 9.43 5.44
CA PHE A 208 -23.12 10.75 6.07
C PHE A 208 -24.22 11.58 5.38
N PRO A 209 -25.47 11.49 5.83
CA PRO A 209 -26.61 12.11 5.15
C PRO A 209 -26.52 13.65 5.05
N ASP A 210 -25.70 14.27 5.91
CA ASP A 210 -25.49 15.72 5.94
C ASP A 210 -24.33 16.20 5.06
N LEU A 211 -23.62 15.28 4.39
CA LEU A 211 -22.56 15.62 3.45
C LEU A 211 -23.06 15.58 2.01
N GLU A 212 -22.46 16.38 1.15
CA GLU A 212 -22.68 16.39 -0.31
C GLU A 212 -21.36 16.52 -1.07
N ILE A 213 -21.30 15.85 -2.22
CA ILE A 213 -20.20 16.00 -3.19
C ILE A 213 -20.59 17.11 -4.16
N LEU A 214 -19.74 18.12 -4.28
CA LEU A 214 -19.98 19.20 -5.23
C LEU A 214 -19.79 18.73 -6.68
N PRO A 215 -20.52 19.31 -7.65
CA PRO A 215 -20.30 19.06 -9.06
C PRO A 215 -18.93 19.57 -9.51
N GLY A 216 -18.40 18.97 -10.58
CA GLY A 216 -17.10 19.31 -11.17
C GLY A 216 -15.94 18.53 -10.54
N GLU A 217 -14.87 18.44 -11.27
CA GLU A 217 -13.63 17.74 -10.91
C GLU A 217 -12.51 18.75 -10.70
N LEU A 218 -11.59 18.42 -9.76
CA LEU A 218 -10.41 19.24 -9.51
C LEU A 218 -9.20 18.79 -10.32
N SER A 219 -9.15 17.49 -10.65
CA SER A 219 -8.10 16.85 -11.43
C SER A 219 -8.61 15.61 -12.14
N SER A 220 -7.87 15.14 -13.14
CA SER A 220 -7.98 13.81 -13.71
C SER A 220 -6.74 13.03 -13.33
N GLU A 221 -6.91 11.80 -12.84
CA GLU A 221 -5.84 11.01 -12.26
C GLU A 221 -5.90 9.56 -12.74
N HIS A 222 -4.76 8.88 -12.69
CA HIS A 222 -4.64 7.48 -13.05
C HIS A 222 -3.97 6.72 -11.92
N TYR A 223 -4.65 5.71 -11.37
CA TYR A 223 -4.07 4.82 -10.39
C TYR A 223 -3.22 3.76 -11.06
N ALA A 224 -2.03 3.55 -10.51
CA ALA A 224 -1.13 2.50 -10.93
C ALA A 224 -0.44 1.85 -9.73
N ILE A 225 0.10 0.67 -9.94
CA ILE A 225 0.85 -0.07 -8.92
C ILE A 225 2.25 0.50 -8.86
N ALA A 226 2.66 0.99 -7.70
CA ALA A 226 4.02 1.46 -7.49
C ALA A 226 4.95 0.30 -7.11
N ILE A 227 6.15 0.29 -7.69
CA ILE A 227 7.15 -0.76 -7.54
C ILE A 227 8.50 -0.10 -7.29
N LYS A 228 9.40 -0.77 -6.56
CA LYS A 228 10.75 -0.27 -6.30
C LYS A 228 11.47 0.11 -7.59
N ASN A 229 12.15 1.26 -7.60
CA ASN A 229 12.68 1.95 -8.79
C ASN A 229 13.65 1.12 -9.68
N ASN A 230 14.22 0.04 -9.15
CA ASN A 230 15.13 -0.83 -9.89
C ASN A 230 14.56 -2.23 -10.19
N ASN A 231 13.27 -2.48 -9.92
CA ASN A 231 12.65 -3.79 -10.12
C ASN A 231 11.83 -3.86 -11.41
N HIS A 232 12.52 -3.73 -12.56
CA HIS A 232 11.88 -3.79 -13.88
C HIS A 232 11.25 -5.14 -14.18
N ASP A 233 11.84 -6.23 -13.69
CA ASP A 233 11.30 -7.58 -13.83
C ASP A 233 9.89 -7.72 -13.23
N LEU A 234 9.69 -7.20 -12.03
CA LEU A 234 8.37 -7.21 -11.38
C LEU A 234 7.39 -6.31 -12.13
N LEU A 235 7.83 -5.14 -12.60
CA LEU A 235 7.03 -4.22 -13.40
C LEU A 235 6.50 -4.89 -14.66
N GLU A 236 7.37 -5.56 -15.43
CA GLU A 236 6.98 -6.25 -16.67
C GLU A 236 5.97 -7.38 -16.40
N LYS A 237 6.20 -8.15 -15.33
CA LYS A 237 5.27 -9.22 -14.91
C LYS A 237 3.90 -8.65 -14.56
N ILE A 238 3.85 -7.58 -13.75
CA ILE A 238 2.60 -6.92 -13.37
C ILE A 238 1.87 -6.40 -14.61
N ASN A 239 2.55 -5.68 -15.51
CA ASN A 239 1.93 -5.15 -16.72
C ASN A 239 1.38 -6.25 -17.63
N ARG A 240 2.09 -7.37 -17.74
CA ARG A 240 1.60 -8.55 -18.48
C ARG A 240 0.31 -9.08 -17.87
N VAL A 241 0.27 -9.25 -16.55
CA VAL A 241 -0.93 -9.74 -15.84
C VAL A 241 -2.10 -8.78 -16.02
N LEU A 242 -1.88 -7.47 -15.89
CA LEU A 242 -2.92 -6.45 -16.14
C LEU A 242 -3.49 -6.55 -17.56
N ALA A 243 -2.62 -6.69 -18.56
CA ALA A 243 -3.04 -6.84 -19.94
C ALA A 243 -3.84 -8.14 -20.17
N GLU A 244 -3.39 -9.27 -19.61
CA GLU A 244 -4.10 -10.54 -19.67
C GLU A 244 -5.48 -10.45 -19.00
N MET A 245 -5.58 -9.86 -17.81
CA MET A 245 -6.84 -9.68 -17.08
C MET A 245 -7.84 -8.81 -17.85
N LYS A 246 -7.37 -7.74 -18.53
CA LYS A 246 -8.22 -6.92 -19.42
C LYS A 246 -8.71 -7.72 -20.61
N LYS A 247 -7.84 -8.55 -21.21
CA LYS A 247 -8.16 -9.35 -22.40
C LYS A 247 -9.12 -10.50 -22.10
N ASP A 248 -8.98 -11.20 -20.97
CA ASP A 248 -9.77 -12.40 -20.63
C ASP A 248 -11.00 -12.11 -19.77
N GLY A 249 -11.25 -10.83 -19.45
CA GLY A 249 -12.44 -10.36 -18.72
C GLY A 249 -12.35 -10.47 -17.20
N ARG A 250 -11.22 -10.94 -16.62
CA ARG A 250 -11.02 -10.93 -15.16
C ARG A 250 -11.09 -9.51 -14.59
N TYR A 251 -10.51 -8.55 -15.29
CA TYR A 251 -10.57 -7.14 -14.89
C TYR A 251 -12.02 -6.62 -14.85
N ASP A 252 -12.81 -6.88 -15.87
CA ASP A 252 -14.23 -6.51 -15.93
C ASP A 252 -15.05 -7.12 -14.79
N ASN A 253 -14.70 -8.36 -14.39
CA ASN A 253 -15.33 -9.03 -13.26
C ASN A 253 -14.99 -8.34 -11.94
N LEU A 254 -13.75 -7.85 -11.75
CA LEU A 254 -13.38 -7.07 -10.57
C LEU A 254 -14.12 -5.73 -10.54
N ILE A 255 -14.20 -5.01 -11.66
CA ILE A 255 -14.98 -3.76 -11.75
C ILE A 255 -16.45 -4.03 -11.38
N ARG A 256 -17.06 -5.05 -11.98
CA ARG A 256 -18.46 -5.41 -11.68
C ARG A 256 -18.67 -5.76 -10.20
N LYS A 257 -17.73 -6.48 -9.61
CA LYS A 257 -17.80 -6.90 -8.20
C LYS A 257 -17.75 -5.71 -7.24
N HIS A 258 -16.85 -4.74 -7.47
CA HIS A 258 -16.55 -3.68 -6.50
C HIS A 258 -17.26 -2.36 -6.79
N PHE A 259 -17.59 -2.08 -8.07
CA PHE A 259 -18.20 -0.82 -8.49
C PHE A 259 -19.60 -1.00 -9.10
N GLY A 260 -19.98 -2.24 -9.42
CA GLY A 260 -21.27 -2.56 -10.04
C GLY A 260 -21.24 -2.53 -11.57
N ALA A 261 -22.30 -3.09 -12.18
CA ALA A 261 -22.40 -3.21 -13.63
C ALA A 261 -22.46 -1.84 -14.34
N ALA A 262 -23.15 -0.86 -13.76
CA ALA A 262 -23.28 0.48 -14.36
C ALA A 262 -21.93 1.21 -14.46
N ALA A 263 -21.01 1.01 -13.49
CA ALA A 263 -19.68 1.57 -13.55
C ALA A 263 -18.89 0.97 -14.72
N LEU A 264 -18.95 -0.35 -14.90
CA LEU A 264 -18.29 -1.02 -16.03
C LEU A 264 -18.77 -0.49 -17.38
N GLU A 265 -20.09 -0.35 -17.57
CA GLU A 265 -20.65 0.21 -18.81
C GLU A 265 -20.18 1.64 -19.07
N SER A 266 -20.14 2.47 -18.01
CA SER A 266 -19.66 3.84 -18.12
C SER A 266 -18.16 3.91 -18.49
N MET A 267 -17.34 3.04 -17.93
CA MET A 267 -15.90 2.96 -18.25
C MET A 267 -15.70 2.55 -19.73
N LYS A 268 -16.39 1.50 -20.19
CA LYS A 268 -16.31 1.05 -21.58
C LYS A 268 -16.77 2.11 -22.58
N LYS A 269 -17.81 2.88 -22.24
CA LYS A 269 -18.26 3.98 -23.09
C LYS A 269 -17.21 5.07 -23.22
N LYS A 270 -16.54 5.45 -22.12
CA LYS A 270 -15.45 6.44 -22.14
C LYS A 270 -14.24 5.97 -22.96
N GLU A 271 -13.90 4.68 -22.90
CA GLU A 271 -12.82 4.10 -23.71
C GLU A 271 -13.11 4.11 -25.21
N LEU A 272 -14.39 4.02 -25.61
CA LEU A 272 -14.81 4.09 -27.02
C LEU A 272 -14.82 5.52 -27.56
N GLU A 273 -14.94 6.54 -26.69
CA GLU A 273 -15.02 7.96 -27.04
C GLU A 273 -13.63 8.66 -27.00
N SER A 274 -12.58 8.00 -26.49
CA SER A 274 -11.20 8.51 -26.37
C SER A 274 -10.33 8.08 -27.55
#